data_1eaa2c31feabeac9d4520893e9751a85
#
_entry.id   1eaa2c31feabeac9d4520893e9751a85
#
_cell.length_a   1.000
_cell.length_b   1.000
_cell.length_c   1.000
_cell.angle_alpha   90.00
_cell.angle_beta   90.00
_cell.angle_gamma   90.00
#
_symmetry.space_group_name_H-M   'P 1'
#
loop_
_entity.id
_entity.type
_entity.pdbx_description
1 polymer ?
#
loop_
_entity_poly.entity_id
_entity_poly.type
_entity_poly.pdbx_seq_one_letter_code
_entity_poly.pdbx_strand_id
1 'polypeptide(L)'
;GKPGTFKDRHYLEGDPHRFLEGMLIAAWVCEVEKIYIYVRDEYPAARDILIREINTLRSEGLLDNREIELRRGAGAYICGEESAMLDSIEGKRGLPRQKPPYPTQVGLFGQPSLIHNVETVYWIRSLINRGPEWFSDQGLNGCKGFHSFSVSGRVKNAGVKRAPAGITITDRKS
;
A
#
# COMPACT_ATOMS: atom_id res chain seq x y z
N GLY A 1 -10.74 -3.06 -12.64
CA GLY A 1 -9.72 -3.74 -11.82
C GLY A 1 -9.38 -5.11 -12.37
N LYS A 2 -8.25 -5.69 -11.99
CA LYS A 2 -7.97 -7.10 -12.30
C LYS A 2 -8.83 -7.99 -11.41
N PRO A 3 -9.66 -8.89 -11.96
CA PRO A 3 -10.28 -9.94 -11.17
C PRO A 3 -9.21 -10.74 -10.39
N GLY A 4 -9.46 -11.03 -9.13
CA GLY A 4 -8.53 -11.79 -8.30
C GLY A 4 -7.40 -11.00 -7.63
N THR A 5 -7.35 -9.67 -7.72
CA THR A 5 -6.36 -8.83 -7.02
C THR A 5 -7.03 -8.03 -5.91
N PHE A 6 -7.02 -8.55 -4.68
CA PHE A 6 -7.73 -7.97 -3.54
C PHE A 6 -6.92 -8.00 -2.23
N LYS A 7 -5.61 -8.23 -2.28
CA LYS A 7 -4.77 -8.29 -1.07
C LYS A 7 -4.70 -6.99 -0.29
N ASP A 8 -4.60 -5.85 -0.98
CA ASP A 8 -4.49 -4.54 -0.34
C ASP A 8 -5.78 -4.15 0.38
N ARG A 9 -6.93 -4.47 -0.22
CA ARG A 9 -8.24 -4.32 0.41
C ARG A 9 -8.33 -5.09 1.73
N HIS A 10 -7.82 -6.31 1.78
CA HIS A 10 -7.80 -7.14 2.97
C HIS A 10 -7.07 -6.46 4.14
N TYR A 11 -5.94 -5.82 3.87
CA TYR A 11 -5.19 -5.06 4.87
C TYR A 11 -5.93 -3.80 5.34
N LEU A 12 -6.47 -3.04 4.41
CA LEU A 12 -7.16 -1.78 4.72
C LEU A 12 -8.47 -2.00 5.49
N GLU A 13 -9.20 -3.07 5.20
CA GLU A 13 -10.46 -3.38 5.90
C GLU A 13 -10.22 -4.15 7.20
N GLY A 14 -9.18 -4.98 7.28
CA GLY A 14 -8.92 -5.84 8.43
C GLY A 14 -8.17 -5.14 9.57
N ASP A 15 -7.18 -4.33 9.26
CA ASP A 15 -6.40 -3.57 10.26
C ASP A 15 -5.91 -2.24 9.67
N PRO A 16 -6.80 -1.25 9.51
CA PRO A 16 -6.45 0.07 8.97
C PRO A 16 -5.48 0.83 9.88
N HIS A 17 -5.54 0.62 11.19
CA HIS A 17 -4.66 1.29 12.15
C HIS A 17 -3.20 0.95 11.94
N ARG A 18 -2.90 -0.31 11.67
CA ARG A 18 -1.54 -0.75 11.40
C ARG A 18 -0.96 -0.16 10.13
N PHE A 19 -1.79 -0.02 9.09
CA PHE A 19 -1.42 0.67 7.86
C PHE A 19 -1.15 2.15 8.13
N LEU A 20 -2.07 2.85 8.82
CA LEU A 20 -1.94 4.27 9.12
C LEU A 20 -0.72 4.56 10.02
N GLU A 21 -0.47 3.74 11.02
CA GLU A 21 0.71 3.85 11.88
C GLU A 21 2.01 3.70 11.07
N GLY A 22 2.11 2.67 10.23
CA GLY A 22 3.28 2.47 9.37
C GLY A 22 3.49 3.63 8.39
N MET A 23 2.41 4.19 7.86
CA MET A 23 2.45 5.36 6.98
C MET A 23 2.95 6.60 7.72
N LEU A 24 2.47 6.87 8.94
CA LEU A 24 2.92 8.00 9.75
C LEU A 24 4.38 7.86 10.17
N ILE A 25 4.84 6.65 10.49
CA ILE A 25 6.25 6.37 10.78
C ILE A 25 7.11 6.66 9.54
N ALA A 26 6.72 6.17 8.36
CA ALA A 26 7.43 6.46 7.13
C ALA A 26 7.48 7.96 6.81
N ALA A 27 6.37 8.66 7.00
CA ALA A 27 6.28 10.10 6.82
C ALA A 27 7.16 10.88 7.80
N TRP A 28 7.25 10.40 9.04
CA TRP A 28 8.13 11.00 10.06
C TRP A 28 9.61 10.82 9.70
N VAL A 29 10.02 9.63 9.32
CA VAL A 29 11.41 9.33 8.95
C VAL A 29 11.86 10.11 7.70
N CYS A 30 10.96 10.29 6.75
CA CYS A 30 11.25 10.98 5.49
C CYS A 30 10.91 12.49 5.53
N GLU A 31 10.54 13.02 6.70
CA GLU A 31 10.15 14.43 6.89
C GLU A 31 9.07 14.91 5.91
N VAL A 32 8.10 14.02 5.62
CA VAL A 32 7.01 14.29 4.68
C VAL A 32 5.90 15.05 5.41
N GLU A 33 5.47 16.17 4.85
CA GLU A 33 4.37 17.00 5.37
C GLU A 33 3.02 16.59 4.78
N LYS A 34 2.98 16.18 3.51
CA LYS A 34 1.74 15.86 2.81
C LYS A 34 1.72 14.42 2.29
N ILE A 35 0.66 13.70 2.64
CA ILE A 35 0.48 12.29 2.35
C ILE A 35 -0.77 12.11 1.47
N TYR A 36 -0.63 11.38 0.37
CA TYR A 36 -1.73 11.01 -0.50
C TYR A 36 -1.97 9.51 -0.41
N ILE A 37 -3.18 9.12 -0.05
CA ILE A 37 -3.61 7.72 -0.09
C ILE A 37 -4.49 7.55 -1.33
N TYR A 38 -3.99 6.83 -2.33
CA TYR A 38 -4.71 6.57 -3.56
C TYR A 38 -5.43 5.22 -3.49
N VAL A 39 -6.75 5.25 -3.36
CA VAL A 39 -7.59 4.06 -3.24
C VAL A 39 -8.42 3.86 -4.48
N ARG A 40 -8.46 2.64 -4.99
CA ARG A 40 -9.32 2.29 -6.14
C ARG A 40 -10.78 2.56 -5.85
N ASP A 41 -11.50 2.96 -6.88
CA ASP A 41 -12.94 3.22 -6.79
C ASP A 41 -13.76 1.98 -6.39
N GLU A 42 -13.28 0.81 -6.76
CA GLU A 42 -13.92 -0.47 -6.47
C GLU A 42 -13.86 -0.89 -4.98
N TYR A 43 -13.20 -0.09 -4.10
CA TYR A 43 -13.08 -0.37 -2.67
C TYR A 43 -13.79 0.68 -1.81
N PRO A 44 -15.13 0.83 -1.91
CA PRO A 44 -15.85 1.84 -1.14
C PRO A 44 -15.74 1.62 0.37
N ALA A 45 -15.85 0.38 0.85
CA ALA A 45 -15.74 0.06 2.26
C ALA A 45 -14.36 0.44 2.85
N ALA A 46 -13.27 0.11 2.16
CA ALA A 46 -11.92 0.50 2.60
C ALA A 46 -11.76 2.02 2.64
N ARG A 47 -12.36 2.73 1.68
CA ARG A 47 -12.34 4.20 1.67
C ARG A 47 -13.09 4.80 2.85
N ASP A 48 -14.29 4.30 3.16
CA ASP A 48 -15.11 4.81 4.25
C ASP A 48 -14.43 4.56 5.62
N ILE A 49 -13.81 3.40 5.79
CA ILE A 49 -13.00 3.09 6.97
C ILE A 49 -11.84 4.07 7.08
N LEU A 50 -11.07 4.29 6.02
CA LEU A 50 -9.92 5.21 6.04
C LEU A 50 -10.35 6.65 6.35
N ILE A 51 -11.46 7.14 5.79
CA ILE A 51 -11.99 8.47 6.08
C ILE A 51 -12.28 8.60 7.57
N ARG A 52 -12.97 7.63 8.17
CA ARG A 52 -13.29 7.63 9.59
C ARG A 52 -12.04 7.65 10.46
N GLU A 53 -11.10 6.74 10.20
CA GLU A 53 -9.89 6.62 11.01
C GLU A 53 -8.94 7.82 10.84
N ILE A 54 -8.81 8.40 9.66
CA ILE A 54 -8.04 9.64 9.44
C ILE A 54 -8.67 10.81 10.19
N ASN A 55 -9.99 10.91 10.22
CA ASN A 55 -10.68 11.96 10.98
C ASN A 55 -10.47 11.79 12.50
N THR A 56 -10.45 10.56 13.00
CA THR A 56 -10.12 10.25 14.40
C THR A 56 -8.68 10.69 14.71
N LEU A 57 -7.69 10.32 13.89
CA LEU A 57 -6.30 10.74 14.06
C LEU A 57 -6.17 12.27 14.09
N ARG A 58 -6.93 12.97 13.24
CA ARG A 58 -6.94 14.44 13.19
C ARG A 58 -7.54 15.03 14.45
N SER A 59 -8.67 14.52 14.93
CA SER A 59 -9.34 15.03 16.14
C SER A 59 -8.52 14.79 17.41
N GLU A 60 -7.72 13.73 17.44
CA GLU A 60 -6.83 13.40 18.57
C GLU A 60 -5.45 14.07 18.48
N GLY A 61 -5.20 14.87 17.45
CA GLY A 61 -3.93 15.59 17.27
C GLY A 61 -2.74 14.70 16.93
N LEU A 62 -2.97 13.49 16.42
CA LEU A 62 -1.93 12.49 16.15
C LEU A 62 -1.24 12.68 14.79
N LEU A 63 -1.63 13.67 13.99
CA LEU A 63 -1.06 13.92 12.67
C LEU A 63 0.20 14.79 12.69
N ASP A 64 0.52 15.43 13.81
CA ASP A 64 1.74 16.24 13.99
C ASP A 64 1.98 17.21 12.81
N ASN A 65 0.96 18.05 12.52
CA ASN A 65 0.91 19.02 11.40
C ASN A 65 0.97 18.39 9.98
N ARG A 66 0.92 17.08 9.85
CA ARG A 66 0.86 16.42 8.54
C ARG A 66 -0.55 16.44 7.97
N GLU A 67 -0.62 16.66 6.68
CA GLU A 67 -1.88 16.59 5.93
C GLU A 67 -2.02 15.22 5.25
N ILE A 68 -3.14 14.55 5.52
CA ILE A 68 -3.50 13.31 4.81
C ILE A 68 -4.68 13.58 3.89
N GLU A 69 -4.50 13.29 2.62
CA GLU A 69 -5.51 13.42 1.59
C GLU A 69 -5.82 12.08 0.94
N LEU A 70 -7.08 11.66 1.02
CA LEU A 70 -7.55 10.42 0.39
C LEU A 70 -8.03 10.73 -1.03
N ARG A 71 -7.38 10.13 -2.02
CA ARG A 71 -7.72 10.26 -3.44
C ARG A 71 -8.41 9.01 -3.97
N ARG A 72 -9.52 9.24 -4.65
CA ARG A 72 -10.28 8.18 -5.33
C ARG A 72 -9.66 7.89 -6.68
N GLY A 73 -9.25 6.64 -6.90
CA GLY A 73 -8.68 6.21 -8.16
C GLY A 73 -9.72 6.09 -9.28
N ALA A 74 -9.30 6.39 -10.49
CA ALA A 74 -10.18 6.38 -11.67
C ALA A 74 -10.57 4.96 -12.18
N GLY A 75 -10.28 3.89 -11.42
CA GLY A 75 -10.62 2.51 -11.79
C GLY A 75 -9.77 1.92 -12.93
N ALA A 76 -8.86 2.68 -13.52
CA ALA A 76 -8.00 2.23 -14.60
C ALA A 76 -6.83 1.38 -14.08
N TYR A 77 -6.58 0.24 -14.72
CA TYR A 77 -5.46 -0.64 -14.35
C TYR A 77 -4.10 0.06 -14.45
N ILE A 78 -3.92 0.91 -15.47
CA ILE A 78 -2.67 1.63 -15.71
C ILE A 78 -2.27 2.53 -14.52
N CYS A 79 -3.23 3.04 -13.75
CA CYS A 79 -2.97 3.83 -12.55
C CYS A 79 -2.37 3.01 -11.38
N GLY A 80 -2.12 1.71 -11.57
CA GLY A 80 -1.28 0.90 -10.69
C GLY A 80 0.22 1.08 -10.93
N GLU A 81 0.61 1.64 -12.07
CA GLU A 81 1.97 2.10 -12.32
C GLU A 81 2.19 3.45 -11.62
N GLU A 82 3.34 3.61 -10.97
CA GLU A 82 3.60 4.75 -10.06
C GLU A 82 3.43 6.12 -10.71
N SER A 83 3.97 6.33 -11.90
CA SER A 83 3.93 7.63 -12.58
C SER A 83 2.55 7.94 -13.17
N ALA A 84 1.83 6.92 -13.65
CA ALA A 84 0.44 7.06 -14.08
C ALA A 84 -0.49 7.38 -12.91
N MET A 85 -0.21 6.84 -11.71
CA MET A 85 -0.91 7.20 -10.48
C MET A 85 -0.71 8.67 -10.13
N LEU A 86 0.52 9.18 -10.24
CA LEU A 86 0.82 10.60 -9.98
C LEU A 86 0.02 11.51 -10.93
N ASP A 87 -0.02 11.20 -12.22
CA ASP A 87 -0.82 11.95 -13.19
C ASP A 87 -2.31 11.91 -12.85
N SER A 88 -2.81 10.77 -12.42
CA SER A 88 -4.22 10.63 -11.98
C SER A 88 -4.52 11.48 -10.75
N ILE A 89 -3.61 11.56 -9.77
CA ILE A 89 -3.75 12.41 -8.58
C ILE A 89 -3.74 13.89 -8.97
N GLU A 90 -2.92 14.28 -9.94
CA GLU A 90 -2.84 15.63 -10.49
C GLU A 90 -4.06 16.03 -11.34
N GLY A 91 -5.02 15.12 -11.54
CA GLY A 91 -6.21 15.35 -12.38
C GLY A 91 -5.95 15.21 -13.87
N LYS A 92 -4.78 14.69 -14.26
CA LYS A 92 -4.43 14.41 -15.64
C LYS A 92 -4.88 13.01 -16.05
N ARG A 93 -4.85 12.72 -17.34
CA ARG A 93 -5.01 11.35 -17.82
C ARG A 93 -3.84 10.51 -17.31
N GLY A 94 -4.14 9.44 -16.57
CA GLY A 94 -3.14 8.55 -15.97
C GLY A 94 -2.35 7.80 -17.04
N LEU A 95 -1.26 8.39 -17.48
CA LEU A 95 -0.32 7.81 -18.44
C LEU A 95 1.04 7.68 -17.77
N PRO A 96 1.79 6.58 -18.04
CA PRO A 96 3.16 6.44 -17.55
C PRO A 96 4.04 7.59 -18.06
N ARG A 97 4.82 8.16 -17.13
CA ARG A 97 5.80 9.20 -17.46
C ARG A 97 7.10 8.56 -17.95
N GLN A 98 7.78 9.25 -18.86
CA GLN A 98 9.13 8.84 -19.26
C GLN A 98 10.09 9.02 -18.09
N LYS A 99 10.98 8.07 -17.89
CA LYS A 99 12.05 8.11 -16.89
C LYS A 99 13.42 8.12 -17.57
N PRO A 100 14.40 8.90 -17.10
CA PRO A 100 14.33 9.93 -16.08
C PRO A 100 13.48 11.16 -16.49
N PRO A 101 13.04 12.05 -15.55
CA PRO A 101 13.28 12.00 -14.10
C PRO A 101 12.45 10.95 -13.36
N TYR A 102 13.00 10.47 -12.25
CA TYR A 102 12.29 9.55 -11.36
C TYR A 102 11.37 10.31 -10.38
N PRO A 103 10.31 9.68 -9.84
CA PRO A 103 9.41 10.34 -8.89
C PRO A 103 10.10 10.94 -7.66
N THR A 104 11.21 10.33 -7.22
CA THR A 104 12.04 10.85 -6.13
C THR A 104 12.76 12.16 -6.46
N GLN A 105 12.85 12.51 -7.74
CA GLN A 105 13.41 13.77 -8.23
C GLN A 105 12.31 14.75 -8.61
N VAL A 106 11.35 14.29 -9.43
CA VAL A 106 10.21 15.07 -9.91
C VAL A 106 8.96 14.19 -9.88
N GLY A 107 8.22 14.26 -8.79
CA GLY A 107 7.03 13.45 -8.54
C GLY A 107 5.74 14.26 -8.62
N LEU A 108 4.91 14.14 -7.60
CA LEU A 108 3.59 14.76 -7.51
C LEU A 108 3.70 16.28 -7.46
N PHE A 109 2.98 16.97 -8.34
CA PHE A 109 3.02 18.43 -8.49
C PHE A 109 4.45 18.99 -8.63
N GLY A 110 5.35 18.22 -9.24
CA GLY A 110 6.74 18.61 -9.43
C GLY A 110 7.63 18.49 -8.19
N GLN A 111 7.11 17.99 -7.08
CA GLN A 111 7.86 17.80 -5.84
C GLN A 111 8.42 16.37 -5.75
N PRO A 112 9.58 16.17 -5.11
CA PRO A 112 10.08 14.84 -4.80
C PRO A 112 9.02 14.01 -4.08
N SER A 113 8.77 12.79 -4.56
CA SER A 113 7.70 11.95 -4.01
C SER A 113 8.18 10.53 -3.75
N LEU A 114 7.86 10.04 -2.56
CA LEU A 114 8.06 8.65 -2.16
C LEU A 114 6.76 7.88 -2.35
N ILE A 115 6.83 6.76 -3.06
CA ILE A 115 5.66 5.95 -3.39
C ILE A 115 5.82 4.55 -2.81
N HIS A 116 4.82 4.08 -2.09
CA HIS A 116 4.81 2.74 -1.51
C HIS A 116 3.48 2.04 -1.71
N ASN A 117 3.54 0.70 -1.82
CA ASN A 117 2.36 -0.14 -1.75
C ASN A 117 1.86 -0.29 -0.31
N VAL A 118 0.55 -0.50 -0.15
CA VAL A 118 -0.12 -0.70 1.14
C VAL A 118 0.55 -1.80 1.97
N GLU A 119 0.85 -2.95 1.37
CA GLU A 119 1.47 -4.08 2.08
C GLU A 119 2.86 -3.73 2.63
N THR A 120 3.67 -2.98 1.88
CA THR A 120 4.99 -2.52 2.33
C THR A 120 4.87 -1.67 3.59
N VAL A 121 3.98 -0.69 3.57
CA VAL A 121 3.74 0.21 4.70
C VAL A 121 3.15 -0.52 5.91
N TYR A 122 2.25 -1.45 5.68
CA TYR A 122 1.62 -2.27 6.72
C TYR A 122 2.63 -3.04 7.59
N TRP A 123 3.78 -3.44 7.02
CA TRP A 123 4.79 -4.20 7.75
C TRP A 123 5.76 -3.35 8.57
N ILE A 124 5.81 -2.02 8.39
CA ILE A 124 6.76 -1.13 9.07
C ILE A 124 6.70 -1.29 10.59
N ARG A 125 5.51 -1.25 11.19
CA ARG A 125 5.34 -1.46 12.64
C ARG A 125 5.94 -2.77 13.12
N SER A 126 5.73 -3.86 12.38
CA SER A 126 6.27 -5.16 12.78
C SER A 126 7.78 -5.22 12.68
N LEU A 127 8.34 -4.57 11.65
CA LEU A 127 9.79 -4.46 11.47
C LEU A 127 10.44 -3.70 12.63
N ILE A 128 9.82 -2.61 13.09
CA ILE A 128 10.32 -1.84 14.22
C ILE A 128 10.25 -2.66 15.52
N ASN A 129 9.13 -3.34 15.76
CA ASN A 129 8.90 -4.06 17.01
C ASN A 129 9.70 -5.37 17.12
N ARG A 130 10.00 -6.03 15.98
CA ARG A 130 10.59 -7.38 15.96
C ARG A 130 11.98 -7.44 15.32
N GLY A 131 12.42 -6.35 14.72
CA GLY A 131 13.67 -6.27 13.96
C GLY A 131 13.54 -6.74 12.50
N PRO A 132 14.46 -6.31 11.62
CA PRO A 132 14.47 -6.68 10.21
C PRO A 132 14.79 -8.15 9.97
N GLU A 133 15.59 -8.76 10.84
CA GLU A 133 15.95 -10.19 10.79
C GLU A 133 14.69 -11.05 10.91
N TRP A 134 13.82 -10.72 11.85
CA TRP A 134 12.55 -11.43 12.01
C TRP A 134 11.76 -11.50 10.70
N PHE A 135 11.73 -10.42 9.92
CA PHE A 135 11.02 -10.41 8.66
C PHE A 135 11.77 -11.18 7.58
N SER A 136 13.09 -10.99 7.47
CA SER A 136 13.91 -11.66 6.46
C SER A 136 13.93 -13.17 6.61
N ASP A 137 13.92 -13.66 7.84
CA ASP A 137 13.97 -15.10 8.17
C ASP A 137 12.67 -15.86 7.84
N GLN A 138 11.60 -15.15 7.48
CA GLN A 138 10.36 -15.79 7.06
C GLN A 138 10.38 -16.28 5.60
N GLY A 139 11.41 -15.93 4.83
CA GLY A 139 11.56 -16.36 3.45
C GLY A 139 12.03 -17.81 3.29
N LEU A 140 11.82 -18.38 2.13
CA LEU A 140 12.24 -19.72 1.72
C LEU A 140 13.06 -19.64 0.43
N ASN A 141 13.87 -20.67 0.18
CA ASN A 141 14.60 -20.84 -1.08
C ASN A 141 15.44 -19.61 -1.49
N GLY A 142 16.12 -18.98 -0.52
CA GLY A 142 16.94 -17.78 -0.74
C GLY A 142 16.19 -16.46 -0.85
N CYS A 143 14.86 -16.47 -0.79
CA CYS A 143 14.02 -15.29 -0.71
C CYS A 143 13.88 -14.81 0.74
N LYS A 144 13.49 -13.54 0.94
CA LYS A 144 13.33 -12.95 2.26
C LYS A 144 11.91 -12.43 2.46
N GLY A 145 11.39 -12.58 3.67
CA GLY A 145 10.12 -12.00 4.09
C GLY A 145 8.87 -12.77 3.65
N PHE A 146 7.74 -12.09 3.74
CA PHE A 146 6.43 -12.60 3.34
C PHE A 146 5.92 -11.90 2.08
N HIS A 147 5.05 -12.61 1.37
CA HIS A 147 4.17 -12.01 0.38
C HIS A 147 2.73 -12.42 0.62
N SER A 148 1.82 -11.52 0.33
CA SER A 148 0.39 -11.81 0.33
C SER A 148 -0.10 -12.05 -1.09
N PHE A 149 -0.92 -13.08 -1.21
CA PHE A 149 -1.45 -13.54 -2.48
C PHE A 149 -2.96 -13.54 -2.44
N SER A 150 -3.58 -12.97 -3.46
CA SER A 150 -5.01 -13.10 -3.69
C SER A 150 -5.27 -14.43 -4.42
N VAL A 151 -5.94 -15.36 -3.75
CA VAL A 151 -6.24 -16.69 -4.27
C VAL A 151 -7.72 -16.80 -4.56
N SER A 152 -8.10 -17.07 -5.80
CA SER A 152 -9.48 -17.19 -6.25
C SER A 152 -9.64 -18.27 -7.34
N GLY A 153 -10.87 -18.60 -7.69
CA GLY A 153 -11.20 -19.60 -8.69
C GLY A 153 -11.49 -20.98 -8.09
N ARG A 154 -11.17 -22.03 -8.81
CA ARG A 154 -11.44 -23.44 -8.40
C ARG A 154 -10.39 -23.94 -7.41
N VAL A 155 -10.38 -23.36 -6.23
CA VAL A 155 -9.47 -23.71 -5.13
C VAL A 155 -10.27 -24.04 -3.87
N LYS A 156 -9.74 -24.94 -3.04
CA LYS A 156 -10.40 -25.37 -1.80
C LYS A 156 -10.59 -24.19 -0.81
N ASN A 157 -9.58 -23.33 -0.70
CA ASN A 157 -9.56 -22.21 0.24
C ASN A 157 -9.23 -20.91 -0.49
N ALA A 158 -10.24 -20.21 -1.01
CA ALA A 158 -10.08 -18.89 -1.59
C ALA A 158 -9.79 -17.82 -0.50
N GLY A 159 -9.29 -16.65 -0.90
CA GLY A 159 -9.03 -15.51 -0.02
C GLY A 159 -7.61 -14.99 -0.10
N VAL A 160 -7.25 -14.05 0.77
CA VAL A 160 -5.88 -13.56 0.89
C VAL A 160 -5.06 -14.54 1.73
N LYS A 161 -3.97 -15.00 1.16
CA LYS A 161 -3.04 -15.93 1.82
C LYS A 161 -1.69 -15.25 1.99
N ARG A 162 -1.23 -15.16 3.22
CA ARG A 162 0.14 -14.75 3.53
C ARG A 162 1.02 -16.00 3.53
N ALA A 163 2.14 -15.93 2.84
CA ALA A 163 3.10 -17.02 2.78
C ALA A 163 4.52 -16.49 2.70
N PRO A 164 5.53 -17.31 3.09
CA PRO A 164 6.93 -16.99 2.88
C PRO A 164 7.23 -16.61 1.44
N ALA A 165 8.06 -15.61 1.21
CA ALA A 165 8.62 -15.37 -0.10
C ALA A 165 9.44 -16.58 -0.55
N GLY A 166 9.33 -16.96 -1.83
CA GLY A 166 9.99 -18.16 -2.36
C GLY A 166 9.20 -19.46 -2.22
N ILE A 167 7.98 -19.42 -1.65
CA ILE A 167 7.09 -20.59 -1.63
C ILE A 167 6.67 -21.00 -3.06
N THR A 168 6.59 -22.29 -3.32
CA THR A 168 6.10 -22.83 -4.60
C THR A 168 4.57 -22.96 -4.61
N ILE A 169 3.97 -23.05 -5.81
CA ILE A 169 2.52 -23.31 -5.94
C ILE A 169 2.15 -24.69 -5.41
N THR A 170 3.06 -25.63 -5.48
CA THR A 170 2.86 -27.01 -5.01
C THR A 170 2.70 -27.06 -3.48
N ASP A 171 3.49 -26.27 -2.74
CA ASP A 171 3.44 -26.18 -1.28
C ASP A 171 2.14 -25.56 -0.75
N ARG A 172 1.34 -24.95 -1.65
CA ARG A 172 0.04 -24.35 -1.32
C ARG A 172 -1.16 -25.29 -1.44
N LYS A 173 -0.95 -26.50 -1.90
CA LYS A 173 -2.03 -27.50 -2.05
C LYS A 173 -2.34 -28.26 -0.76
N SER A 174 -1.56 -28.09 0.29
CA SER A 174 -1.73 -28.72 1.62
C SER A 174 -2.74 -27.99 2.49
#